data_650dfee32a3e0eacca13479d8a246492
#
_entry.id   650dfee32a3e0eacca13479d8a246492
#
_cell.length_a   1.000
_cell.length_b   1.000
_cell.length_c   1.000
_cell.angle_alpha   90.00
_cell.angle_beta   90.00
_cell.angle_gamma   90.00
#
_symmetry.space_group_name_H-M   'P 1'
#
loop_
_entity.id
_entity.type
_entity.pdbx_description
1 polymer ?
#
loop_
_entity_poly.entity_id
_entity_poly.type
_entity_poly.pdbx_seq_one_letter_code
_entity_poly.pdbx_strand_id
1 'polypeptide(L)'
;MRRLLISALLLCSAPVSAQHLAPEDYIFPLRNVAGLYSANFGEMRPNHFHSGIDIKTDGMTGKPVLATADGYISRIAVTPGGYGRAIYITHPNGTTSVYGHLSKFRDDIEKYVHEERYRTRRNSINLYPSADRFPLKQGEQFAWSGNTGSSAGPHLHFEIRDSRTQRTLNTISSGVIRTRDDIPPRLVKLYYVEVDSVRGVPVHARPRPVELVEKTPGRYAPVSYTHLRAH
;
A
#
# COMPACT_ATOMS: atom_id res chain seq x y z
N MET A 1 31.97 13.42 -55.10
CA MET A 1 31.68 12.27 -54.21
C MET A 1 31.44 12.75 -52.81
N ARG A 2 30.18 12.88 -52.37
CA ARG A 2 29.80 13.27 -51.02
C ARG A 2 29.67 12.00 -50.17
N ARG A 3 30.51 11.87 -49.14
CA ARG A 3 30.42 10.78 -48.15
C ARG A 3 29.31 11.14 -47.12
N LEU A 4 28.22 10.39 -47.09
CA LEU A 4 27.22 10.40 -46.01
C LEU A 4 27.83 9.69 -44.79
N LEU A 5 28.00 10.42 -43.70
CA LEU A 5 28.28 9.85 -42.38
C LEU A 5 26.94 9.50 -41.75
N ILE A 6 26.61 8.21 -41.65
CA ILE A 6 25.49 7.70 -40.90
C ILE A 6 25.96 7.54 -39.45
N SER A 7 25.54 8.48 -38.58
CA SER A 7 25.73 8.34 -37.13
C SER A 7 24.69 7.36 -36.59
N ALA A 8 25.09 6.15 -36.22
CA ALA A 8 24.29 5.19 -35.54
C ALA A 8 24.09 5.66 -34.07
N LEU A 9 22.89 6.12 -33.74
CA LEU A 9 22.48 6.39 -32.38
C LEU A 9 22.22 5.04 -31.66
N LEU A 10 23.17 4.56 -30.84
CA LEU A 10 22.94 3.44 -29.95
C LEU A 10 22.00 3.92 -28.84
N LEU A 11 20.71 3.58 -28.93
CA LEU A 11 19.80 3.63 -27.81
C LEU A 11 20.21 2.54 -26.82
N CYS A 12 20.96 2.93 -25.79
CA CYS A 12 21.22 2.09 -24.63
C CYS A 12 19.93 1.99 -23.82
N SER A 13 19.09 0.99 -24.09
CA SER A 13 17.98 0.64 -23.23
C SER A 13 18.54 0.03 -21.94
N ALA A 14 18.73 0.88 -20.91
CA ALA A 14 19.00 0.36 -19.58
C ALA A 14 17.85 -0.58 -19.19
N PRO A 15 18.10 -1.80 -18.72
CA PRO A 15 17.05 -2.67 -18.24
C PRO A 15 16.33 -1.96 -17.10
N VAL A 16 15.02 -1.80 -17.21
CA VAL A 16 14.18 -1.39 -16.10
C VAL A 16 14.20 -2.56 -15.12
N SER A 17 15.16 -2.53 -14.20
CA SER A 17 15.20 -3.48 -13.09
C SER A 17 13.91 -3.28 -12.29
N ALA A 18 13.06 -4.29 -12.27
CA ALA A 18 11.95 -4.32 -11.33
C ALA A 18 12.56 -4.21 -9.93
N GLN A 19 12.18 -3.18 -9.17
CA GLN A 19 12.66 -3.03 -7.79
C GLN A 19 12.18 -4.24 -7.00
N HIS A 20 13.13 -5.11 -6.67
CA HIS A 20 12.86 -6.26 -5.82
C HIS A 20 12.93 -5.77 -4.38
N LEU A 21 11.80 -5.85 -3.67
CA LEU A 21 11.79 -5.60 -2.22
C LEU A 21 12.55 -6.74 -1.54
N ALA A 22 13.62 -6.41 -0.83
CA ALA A 22 14.34 -7.36 0.00
C ALA A 22 13.69 -7.38 1.40
N PRO A 23 13.06 -8.48 1.82
CA PRO A 23 12.34 -8.57 3.10
C PRO A 23 13.20 -8.23 4.31
N GLU A 24 14.50 -8.53 4.24
CA GLU A 24 15.49 -8.28 5.28
C GLU A 24 15.76 -6.79 5.52
N ASP A 25 15.46 -5.93 4.57
CA ASP A 25 15.64 -4.49 4.70
C ASP A 25 14.62 -3.83 5.65
N TYR A 26 13.56 -4.56 6.02
CA TYR A 26 12.42 -3.97 6.71
C TYR A 26 12.04 -4.70 7.99
N ILE A 27 11.58 -3.95 8.97
CA ILE A 27 10.93 -4.47 10.17
C ILE A 27 9.45 -4.12 10.18
N PHE A 28 8.69 -4.81 11.02
CA PHE A 28 7.26 -4.52 11.23
C PHE A 28 7.07 -3.12 11.80
N PRO A 29 6.18 -2.28 11.22
CA PRO A 29 6.10 -0.85 11.52
C PRO A 29 5.40 -0.50 12.83
N LEU A 30 4.91 -1.48 13.59
CA LEU A 30 4.23 -1.29 14.88
C LEU A 30 4.85 -2.14 15.98
N ARG A 31 4.82 -1.63 17.19
CA ARG A 31 5.19 -2.37 18.40
C ARG A 31 3.95 -2.66 19.26
N ASN A 32 3.97 -3.78 19.98
CA ASN A 32 2.92 -4.18 20.93
C ASN A 32 1.54 -4.38 20.28
N VAL A 33 1.49 -5.05 19.13
CA VAL A 33 0.26 -5.45 18.43
C VAL A 33 0.33 -6.92 18.01
N ALA A 34 -0.82 -7.54 17.80
CA ALA A 34 -0.91 -8.95 17.39
C ALA A 34 -0.44 -9.21 15.94
N GLY A 35 -0.17 -8.19 15.14
CA GLY A 35 0.25 -8.33 13.74
C GLY A 35 -0.88 -8.80 12.81
N LEU A 36 -2.12 -8.50 13.15
CA LEU A 36 -3.30 -8.82 12.34
C LEU A 36 -3.63 -7.65 11.40
N TYR A 37 -4.30 -7.97 10.28
CA TYR A 37 -4.71 -7.01 9.28
C TYR A 37 -6.23 -6.86 9.24
N SER A 38 -6.71 -5.65 8.95
CA SER A 38 -8.12 -5.36 8.67
C SER A 38 -8.39 -5.21 7.18
N ALA A 39 -7.36 -4.91 6.38
CA ALA A 39 -7.45 -4.82 4.94
C ALA A 39 -6.11 -5.15 4.25
N ASN A 40 -6.19 -5.70 3.06
CA ASN A 40 -5.06 -6.14 2.27
C ASN A 40 -4.76 -5.18 1.11
N PHE A 41 -3.52 -5.29 0.58
CA PHE A 41 -3.11 -4.59 -0.64
C PHE A 41 -3.99 -5.00 -1.83
N GLY A 42 -4.44 -4.01 -2.61
CA GLY A 42 -5.28 -4.23 -3.79
C GLY A 42 -6.75 -4.56 -3.48
N GLU A 43 -7.17 -4.52 -2.23
CA GLU A 43 -8.57 -4.68 -1.86
C GLU A 43 -9.44 -3.60 -2.52
N MET A 44 -10.59 -4.01 -3.07
CA MET A 44 -11.48 -3.09 -3.77
C MET A 44 -12.18 -2.14 -2.80
N ARG A 45 -12.10 -0.85 -3.08
CA ARG A 45 -12.81 0.24 -2.40
C ARG A 45 -13.83 0.85 -3.38
N PRO A 46 -14.78 1.67 -2.92
CA PRO A 46 -15.82 2.21 -3.81
C PRO A 46 -15.32 2.94 -5.07
N ASN A 47 -14.14 3.58 -5.01
CA ASN A 47 -13.60 4.41 -6.09
C ASN A 47 -12.11 4.20 -6.38
N HIS A 48 -11.44 3.27 -5.68
CA HIS A 48 -10.03 2.97 -5.88
C HIS A 48 -9.68 1.58 -5.33
N PHE A 49 -8.48 1.10 -5.60
CA PHE A 49 -7.90 -0.06 -4.92
C PHE A 49 -7.09 0.38 -3.70
N HIS A 50 -7.12 -0.44 -2.64
CA HIS A 50 -6.34 -0.18 -1.45
C HIS A 50 -4.83 -0.22 -1.76
N SER A 51 -4.14 0.89 -1.52
CA SER A 51 -2.75 1.10 -1.91
C SER A 51 -1.72 0.49 -0.96
N GLY A 52 -2.17 -0.03 0.17
CA GLY A 52 -1.32 -0.59 1.22
C GLY A 52 -1.99 -1.73 1.97
N ILE A 53 -1.63 -1.86 3.22
CA ILE A 53 -2.25 -2.75 4.20
C ILE A 53 -2.73 -1.94 5.40
N ASP A 54 -3.82 -2.36 6.02
CA ASP A 54 -4.32 -1.78 7.25
C ASP A 54 -4.02 -2.72 8.42
N ILE A 55 -3.11 -2.30 9.31
CA ILE A 55 -2.63 -3.10 10.44
C ILE A 55 -3.48 -2.76 11.67
N LYS A 56 -4.11 -3.77 12.26
CA LYS A 56 -4.92 -3.61 13.47
C LYS A 56 -4.09 -3.14 14.65
N THR A 57 -4.64 -2.23 15.43
CA THR A 57 -4.06 -1.69 16.66
C THR A 57 -4.86 -2.06 17.90
N ASP A 58 -5.47 -3.25 17.88
CA ASP A 58 -6.30 -3.81 18.97
C ASP A 58 -7.49 -2.90 19.33
N GLY A 59 -8.04 -2.17 18.34
CA GLY A 59 -9.14 -1.22 18.55
C GLY A 59 -8.75 0.07 19.28
N MET A 60 -7.43 0.33 19.47
CA MET A 60 -6.92 1.48 20.22
C MET A 60 -6.05 2.38 19.35
N THR A 61 -6.04 3.66 19.68
CA THR A 61 -5.03 4.61 19.18
C THR A 61 -3.81 4.62 20.11
N GLY A 62 -2.70 5.20 19.67
CA GLY A 62 -1.54 5.43 20.53
C GLY A 62 -0.52 4.29 20.55
N LYS A 63 -0.62 3.29 19.66
CA LYS A 63 0.45 2.27 19.53
C LYS A 63 1.69 2.91 18.90
N PRO A 64 2.91 2.59 19.39
CA PRO A 64 4.15 3.13 18.84
C PRO A 64 4.33 2.73 17.36
N VAL A 65 4.56 3.73 16.49
CA VAL A 65 4.87 3.56 15.07
C VAL A 65 6.36 3.73 14.85
N LEU A 66 6.97 2.77 14.20
CA LEU A 66 8.41 2.64 14.02
C LEU A 66 8.79 2.84 12.55
N ALA A 67 9.95 3.44 12.31
CA ALA A 67 10.58 3.46 11.01
C ALA A 67 10.89 2.00 10.57
N THR A 68 10.30 1.56 9.47
CA THR A 68 10.45 0.17 8.99
C THR A 68 11.84 -0.13 8.46
N ALA A 69 12.58 0.90 8.04
CA ALA A 69 13.99 0.87 7.61
C ALA A 69 14.67 2.21 7.90
N ASP A 70 16.00 2.26 7.78
CA ASP A 70 16.76 3.52 7.83
C ASP A 70 16.27 4.48 6.74
N GLY A 71 16.26 5.79 7.02
CA GLY A 71 15.85 6.79 6.05
C GLY A 71 15.68 8.18 6.65
N TYR A 72 14.88 9.00 5.98
CA TYR A 72 14.51 10.34 6.46
C TYR A 72 13.06 10.67 6.12
N ILE A 73 12.45 11.52 6.92
CA ILE A 73 11.09 11.99 6.64
C ILE A 73 11.12 12.94 5.44
N SER A 74 10.62 12.48 4.31
CA SER A 74 10.58 13.25 3.05
C SER A 74 9.28 14.03 2.87
N ARG A 75 8.19 13.63 3.55
CA ARG A 75 6.91 14.32 3.50
C ARG A 75 6.11 14.12 4.79
N ILE A 76 5.47 15.20 5.24
CA ILE A 76 4.50 15.18 6.35
C ILE A 76 3.20 15.77 5.83
N ALA A 77 2.10 15.03 5.96
CA ALA A 77 0.77 15.49 5.56
C ALA A 77 -0.16 15.56 6.78
N VAL A 78 -0.94 16.63 6.85
CA VAL A 78 -2.05 16.76 7.80
C VAL A 78 -3.27 17.24 7.02
N THR A 79 -4.24 16.37 6.85
CA THR A 79 -5.45 16.63 6.06
C THR A 79 -6.70 16.16 6.82
N PRO A 80 -7.87 16.78 6.61
CA PRO A 80 -9.11 16.33 7.28
C PRO A 80 -9.63 15.00 6.73
N GLY A 81 -9.26 14.62 5.51
CA GLY A 81 -9.64 13.36 4.85
C GLY A 81 -8.43 12.56 4.36
N GLY A 82 -8.67 11.50 3.59
CA GLY A 82 -7.63 10.60 3.09
C GLY A 82 -6.83 9.97 4.22
N TYR A 83 -5.51 10.03 4.15
CA TYR A 83 -4.62 9.48 5.20
C TYR A 83 -4.63 10.27 6.51
N GLY A 84 -5.31 11.42 6.60
CA GLY A 84 -5.32 12.24 7.80
C GLY A 84 -3.94 12.80 8.13
N ARG A 85 -3.40 12.40 9.27
CA ARG A 85 -2.01 12.67 9.65
C ARG A 85 -1.13 11.54 9.10
N ALA A 86 -0.22 11.87 8.22
CA ALA A 86 0.62 10.89 7.55
C ALA A 86 2.09 11.33 7.47
N ILE A 87 2.98 10.35 7.53
CA ILE A 87 4.43 10.51 7.33
C ILE A 87 4.88 9.60 6.18
N TYR A 88 5.79 10.12 5.36
CA TYR A 88 6.48 9.43 4.29
C TYR A 88 7.97 9.41 4.63
N ILE A 89 8.58 8.23 4.63
CA ILE A 89 10.01 8.05 4.90
C ILE A 89 10.65 7.51 3.62
N THR A 90 11.62 8.25 3.09
CA THR A 90 12.43 7.81 1.93
C THR A 90 13.64 7.03 2.43
N HIS A 91 13.87 5.86 1.85
CA HIS A 91 14.91 4.91 2.21
C HIS A 91 16.06 4.88 1.18
N PRO A 92 17.29 4.55 1.61
CA PRO A 92 18.44 4.46 0.70
C PRO A 92 18.29 3.42 -0.42
N ASN A 93 17.46 2.39 -0.21
CA ASN A 93 17.19 1.34 -1.21
C ASN A 93 16.21 1.77 -2.33
N GLY A 94 15.88 3.06 -2.41
CA GLY A 94 15.02 3.60 -3.48
C GLY A 94 13.52 3.41 -3.23
N THR A 95 13.13 3.08 -2.01
CA THR A 95 11.71 2.97 -1.62
C THR A 95 11.28 4.09 -0.68
N THR A 96 9.98 4.27 -0.56
CA THR A 96 9.33 5.18 0.40
C THR A 96 8.26 4.43 1.16
N SER A 97 8.35 4.41 2.48
CA SER A 97 7.27 3.91 3.33
C SER A 97 6.30 5.03 3.70
N VAL A 98 5.00 4.70 3.75
CA VAL A 98 3.92 5.64 4.09
C VAL A 98 3.15 5.11 5.28
N TYR A 99 2.91 5.99 6.23
CA TYR A 99 2.21 5.71 7.49
C TYR A 99 1.05 6.67 7.62
N GLY A 100 -0.18 6.13 7.56
CA GLY A 100 -1.42 6.90 7.59
C GLY A 100 -2.20 6.78 8.90
N HIS A 101 -3.19 7.63 9.04
CA HIS A 101 -4.16 7.69 10.14
C HIS A 101 -3.54 7.93 11.53
N LEU A 102 -2.34 8.54 11.59
CA LEU A 102 -1.60 8.77 12.82
C LEU A 102 -2.35 9.70 13.78
N SER A 103 -2.22 9.47 15.08
CA SER A 103 -2.79 10.34 16.12
C SER A 103 -1.87 11.48 16.51
N LYS A 104 -0.57 11.17 16.64
CA LYS A 104 0.45 12.12 17.08
C LYS A 104 1.77 11.79 16.39
N PHE A 105 2.58 12.82 16.11
CA PHE A 105 3.97 12.69 15.72
C PHE A 105 4.89 12.84 16.95
N ARG A 106 6.16 12.46 16.83
CA ARG A 106 7.20 12.75 17.81
C ARG A 106 7.29 14.28 18.05
N ASP A 107 7.64 14.69 19.22
CA ASP A 107 7.49 16.10 19.66
C ASP A 107 8.26 17.10 18.80
N ASP A 108 9.43 16.75 18.27
CA ASP A 108 10.19 17.58 17.33
C ASP A 108 9.48 17.77 15.98
N ILE A 109 8.87 16.71 15.48
CA ILE A 109 8.07 16.73 14.25
C ILE A 109 6.76 17.49 14.49
N GLU A 110 6.12 17.27 15.63
CA GLU A 110 4.88 17.96 16.01
C GLU A 110 5.10 19.46 16.11
N LYS A 111 6.21 19.88 16.73
CA LYS A 111 6.61 21.28 16.81
C LYS A 111 6.76 21.91 15.42
N TYR A 112 7.48 21.24 14.52
CA TYR A 112 7.66 21.71 13.14
C TYR A 112 6.32 21.85 12.40
N VAL A 113 5.44 20.86 12.52
CA VAL A 113 4.10 20.89 11.92
C VAL A 113 3.29 22.06 12.49
N HIS A 114 3.34 22.30 13.80
CA HIS A 114 2.64 23.38 14.44
C HIS A 114 3.13 24.75 13.97
N GLU A 115 4.44 24.96 13.95
CA GLU A 115 5.08 26.20 13.47
C GLU A 115 4.67 26.51 12.02
N GLU A 116 4.70 25.52 11.13
CA GLU A 116 4.33 25.67 9.73
C GLU A 116 2.83 25.95 9.54
N ARG A 117 1.98 25.31 10.32
CA ARG A 117 0.53 25.61 10.31
C ARG A 117 0.26 27.02 10.76
N TYR A 118 0.91 27.46 11.82
CA TYR A 118 0.77 28.83 12.34
C TYR A 118 1.28 29.86 11.31
N ARG A 119 2.48 29.65 10.76
CA ARG A 119 3.11 30.50 9.75
C ARG A 119 2.24 30.66 8.50
N THR A 120 1.66 29.54 8.02
CA THR A 120 0.85 29.53 6.78
C THR A 120 -0.62 29.83 7.02
N ARG A 121 -1.09 29.85 8.28
CA ARG A 121 -2.50 29.97 8.67
C ARG A 121 -3.38 28.92 8.01
N ARG A 122 -2.87 27.69 7.82
CA ARG A 122 -3.58 26.57 7.18
C ARG A 122 -3.75 25.41 8.13
N ASN A 123 -4.97 24.85 8.18
CA ASN A 123 -5.25 23.64 8.93
C ASN A 123 -4.82 22.37 8.19
N SER A 124 -4.88 22.38 6.86
CA SER A 124 -4.40 21.31 5.99
C SER A 124 -3.05 21.71 5.38
N ILE A 125 -2.03 20.89 5.58
CA ILE A 125 -0.68 21.14 5.11
C ILE A 125 -0.04 19.88 4.50
N ASN A 126 0.90 20.13 3.58
CA ASN A 126 1.88 19.18 3.09
C ASN A 126 3.25 19.82 3.19
N LEU A 127 4.12 19.22 3.96
CA LEU A 127 5.48 19.70 4.22
C LEU A 127 6.48 18.73 3.63
N TYR A 128 7.56 19.26 3.10
CA TYR A 128 8.65 18.51 2.47
C TYR A 128 9.96 18.97 3.13
N PRO A 129 10.28 18.44 4.33
CA PRO A 129 11.52 18.79 5.02
C PRO A 129 12.75 18.33 4.23
N SER A 130 13.88 19.00 4.43
CA SER A 130 15.17 18.56 3.88
C SER A 130 15.58 17.20 4.48
N ALA A 131 16.40 16.44 3.77
CA ALA A 131 16.76 15.08 4.16
C ALA A 131 17.51 14.99 5.50
N ASP A 132 18.21 16.02 5.86
CA ASP A 132 18.99 16.16 7.10
C ASP A 132 18.14 16.58 8.31
N ARG A 133 16.89 17.02 8.09
CA ARG A 133 16.07 17.57 9.19
C ARG A 133 15.54 16.50 10.14
N PHE A 134 15.06 15.39 9.61
CA PHE A 134 14.48 14.29 10.39
C PHE A 134 15.00 12.93 9.89
N PRO A 135 16.31 12.66 10.10
CA PRO A 135 16.84 11.32 9.85
C PRO A 135 16.24 10.34 10.86
N LEU A 136 16.03 9.11 10.43
CA LEU A 136 15.47 8.02 11.24
C LEU A 136 16.27 6.75 11.05
N LYS A 137 16.49 6.04 12.15
CA LYS A 137 17.02 4.68 12.12
C LYS A 137 15.90 3.66 12.13
N GLN A 138 16.14 2.51 11.53
CA GLN A 138 15.23 1.37 11.61
C GLN A 138 14.86 1.06 13.07
N GLY A 139 13.56 0.92 13.34
CA GLY A 139 13.04 0.67 14.69
C GLY A 139 12.91 1.92 15.58
N GLU A 140 13.32 3.08 15.09
CA GLU A 140 13.13 4.34 15.80
C GLU A 140 11.66 4.76 15.76
N GLN A 141 11.10 5.09 16.92
CA GLN A 141 9.73 5.56 17.04
C GLN A 141 9.64 7.03 16.62
N PHE A 142 8.73 7.35 15.72
CA PHE A 142 8.51 8.71 15.24
C PHE A 142 7.04 9.19 15.34
N ALA A 143 6.12 8.28 15.66
CA ALA A 143 4.70 8.60 15.73
C ALA A 143 3.90 7.60 16.58
N TRP A 144 2.61 7.84 16.68
CA TRP A 144 1.63 6.94 17.30
C TRP A 144 0.48 6.68 16.34
N SER A 145 -0.02 5.44 16.32
CA SER A 145 -1.19 5.03 15.54
C SER A 145 -2.45 5.77 15.98
N GLY A 146 -3.40 5.93 15.08
CA GLY A 146 -4.59 6.71 15.35
C GLY A 146 -5.80 6.29 14.53
N ASN A 147 -6.65 7.29 14.27
CA ASN A 147 -7.90 7.16 13.52
C ASN A 147 -8.22 8.47 12.78
N THR A 148 -7.20 9.20 12.29
CA THR A 148 -7.39 10.48 11.61
C THR A 148 -7.68 10.30 10.12
N GLY A 149 -8.25 11.32 9.47
CA GLY A 149 -8.61 11.25 8.06
C GLY A 149 -9.84 10.40 7.77
N SER A 150 -9.85 9.72 6.62
CA SER A 150 -10.96 8.86 6.18
C SER A 150 -10.79 7.43 6.73
N SER A 151 -10.88 7.27 8.04
CA SER A 151 -10.72 6.00 8.76
C SER A 151 -11.98 5.64 9.54
N ALA A 152 -12.41 4.40 9.45
CA ALA A 152 -13.60 3.88 10.14
C ALA A 152 -13.32 3.36 11.57
N GLY A 153 -12.07 3.24 11.97
CA GLY A 153 -11.65 2.77 13.30
C GLY A 153 -10.13 2.76 13.44
N PRO A 154 -9.61 2.62 14.68
CA PRO A 154 -8.17 2.67 14.95
C PRO A 154 -7.38 1.58 14.19
N HIS A 155 -6.44 1.99 13.35
CA HIS A 155 -5.49 1.14 12.64
C HIS A 155 -4.29 1.95 12.16
N LEU A 156 -3.26 1.29 11.67
CA LEU A 156 -2.19 1.90 10.90
C LEU A 156 -2.36 1.51 9.43
N HIS A 157 -2.59 2.48 8.56
CA HIS A 157 -2.41 2.30 7.13
C HIS A 157 -0.94 2.36 6.78
N PHE A 158 -0.43 1.32 6.12
CA PHE A 158 1.00 1.19 5.79
C PHE A 158 1.21 0.83 4.33
N GLU A 159 2.14 1.54 3.67
CA GLU A 159 2.53 1.28 2.28
C GLU A 159 4.04 1.27 2.12
N ILE A 160 4.51 0.56 1.09
CA ILE A 160 5.82 0.78 0.48
C ILE A 160 5.62 1.17 -0.97
N ARG A 161 6.34 2.19 -1.41
CA ARG A 161 6.32 2.73 -2.77
C ARG A 161 7.71 2.73 -3.37
N ASP A 162 7.77 2.64 -4.67
CA ASP A 162 8.95 3.07 -5.44
C ASP A 162 9.12 4.59 -5.28
N SER A 163 10.26 5.08 -4.78
CA SER A 163 10.46 6.51 -4.48
C SER A 163 10.39 7.40 -5.72
N ARG A 164 10.82 6.89 -6.88
CA ARG A 164 10.87 7.66 -8.12
C ARG A 164 9.50 7.78 -8.80
N THR A 165 8.75 6.68 -8.85
CA THR A 165 7.47 6.62 -9.58
C THR A 165 6.27 6.79 -8.68
N GLN A 166 6.43 6.67 -7.37
CA GLN A 166 5.38 6.64 -6.36
C GLN A 166 4.36 5.49 -6.54
N ARG A 167 4.70 4.48 -7.35
CA ARG A 167 3.88 3.27 -7.50
C ARG A 167 3.94 2.46 -6.21
N THR A 168 2.80 2.04 -5.73
CA THR A 168 2.67 1.19 -4.53
C THR A 168 3.12 -0.24 -4.83
N LEU A 169 3.78 -0.85 -3.87
CA LEU A 169 4.33 -2.20 -3.96
C LEU A 169 3.58 -3.11 -2.97
N ASN A 170 3.32 -4.35 -3.38
CA ASN A 170 2.63 -5.31 -2.52
C ASN A 170 3.59 -5.86 -1.44
N THR A 171 3.48 -5.33 -0.23
CA THR A 171 4.34 -5.65 0.91
C THR A 171 4.14 -7.09 1.43
N ILE A 172 2.96 -7.68 1.23
CA ILE A 172 2.66 -9.05 1.66
C ILE A 172 3.25 -10.05 0.67
N SER A 173 2.97 -9.89 -0.63
CA SER A 173 3.46 -10.84 -1.65
C SER A 173 4.98 -10.82 -1.80
N SER A 174 5.64 -9.71 -1.47
CA SER A 174 7.10 -9.60 -1.43
C SER A 174 7.74 -10.20 -0.16
N GLY A 175 6.93 -10.56 0.85
CA GLY A 175 7.42 -11.07 2.13
C GLY A 175 8.00 -10.02 3.08
N VAL A 176 7.96 -8.73 2.70
CA VAL A 176 8.41 -7.60 3.54
C VAL A 176 7.63 -7.54 4.85
N ILE A 177 6.33 -7.73 4.75
CA ILE A 177 5.46 -7.86 5.92
C ILE A 177 4.95 -9.29 5.98
N ARG A 178 5.35 -10.03 7.00
CA ARG A 178 4.90 -11.41 7.22
C ARG A 178 3.52 -11.41 7.85
N THR A 179 2.61 -12.20 7.27
CA THR A 179 1.31 -12.49 7.85
C THR A 179 1.40 -13.79 8.68
N ARG A 180 0.55 -13.90 9.71
CA ARG A 180 0.35 -15.17 10.44
C ARG A 180 -0.86 -15.94 9.89
N ASP A 181 -1.31 -15.64 8.69
CA ASP A 181 -2.45 -16.29 8.07
C ASP A 181 -1.99 -17.53 7.29
N ASP A 182 -2.15 -18.66 7.93
CA ASP A 182 -1.88 -20.00 7.35
C ASP A 182 -3.18 -20.66 6.83
N ILE A 183 -4.31 -19.94 6.84
CA ILE A 183 -5.60 -20.47 6.43
C ILE A 183 -5.75 -20.35 4.90
N PRO A 184 -5.83 -21.47 4.17
CA PRO A 184 -6.07 -21.43 2.73
C PRO A 184 -7.40 -20.73 2.41
N PRO A 185 -7.48 -19.92 1.35
CA PRO A 185 -8.72 -19.28 0.96
C PRO A 185 -9.77 -20.33 0.58
N ARG A 186 -10.97 -20.20 1.12
CA ARG A 186 -12.10 -21.05 0.78
C ARG A 186 -13.01 -20.33 -0.21
N LEU A 187 -13.13 -20.86 -1.41
CA LEU A 187 -14.14 -20.41 -2.38
C LEU A 187 -15.52 -20.88 -1.92
N VAL A 188 -16.36 -19.94 -1.54
CA VAL A 188 -17.72 -20.23 -1.05
C VAL A 188 -18.69 -20.36 -2.24
N LYS A 189 -18.58 -19.45 -3.23
CA LYS A 189 -19.43 -19.43 -4.42
C LYS A 189 -18.70 -18.79 -5.59
N LEU A 190 -18.92 -19.28 -6.78
CA LEU A 190 -18.51 -18.68 -8.04
C LEU A 190 -19.75 -18.43 -8.88
N TYR A 191 -19.82 -17.26 -9.48
CA TYR A 191 -20.86 -16.91 -10.45
C TYR A 191 -20.20 -16.44 -11.74
N TYR A 192 -20.76 -16.78 -12.88
CA TYR A 192 -20.36 -16.17 -14.14
C TYR A 192 -21.51 -15.33 -14.69
N VAL A 193 -21.13 -14.28 -15.39
CA VAL A 193 -22.04 -13.39 -16.10
C VAL A 193 -21.56 -13.33 -17.53
N GLU A 194 -22.43 -13.73 -18.45
CA GLU A 194 -22.19 -13.56 -19.87
C GLU A 194 -22.45 -12.09 -20.23
N VAL A 195 -21.49 -11.43 -20.87
CA VAL A 195 -21.60 -10.04 -21.28
C VAL A 195 -21.62 -9.95 -22.81
N ASP A 196 -22.45 -9.08 -23.34
CA ASP A 196 -22.42 -8.69 -24.74
C ASP A 196 -21.07 -8.05 -25.05
N SER A 197 -20.32 -8.62 -25.97
CA SER A 197 -18.97 -8.19 -26.31
C SER A 197 -18.90 -6.78 -26.94
N VAL A 198 -20.01 -6.28 -27.46
CA VAL A 198 -20.10 -4.94 -28.07
C VAL A 198 -20.53 -3.89 -27.06
N ARG A 199 -21.49 -4.22 -26.21
CA ARG A 199 -22.10 -3.29 -25.26
C ARG A 199 -21.51 -3.35 -23.85
N GLY A 200 -20.79 -4.44 -23.52
CA GLY A 200 -20.25 -4.66 -22.17
C GLY A 200 -21.32 -4.84 -21.07
N VAL A 201 -22.57 -5.13 -21.44
CA VAL A 201 -23.68 -5.32 -20.52
C VAL A 201 -24.00 -6.81 -20.34
N PRO A 202 -24.50 -7.23 -19.16
CA PRO A 202 -24.91 -8.62 -18.94
C PRO A 202 -25.99 -9.06 -19.92
N VAL A 203 -25.81 -10.24 -20.58
CA VAL A 203 -26.77 -10.83 -21.48
C VAL A 203 -27.98 -11.38 -20.72
N HIS A 204 -27.75 -11.80 -19.47
CA HIS A 204 -28.78 -12.31 -18.58
C HIS A 204 -28.94 -11.46 -17.35
N ALA A 205 -30.18 -11.28 -16.87
CA ALA A 205 -30.48 -10.45 -15.69
C ALA A 205 -29.90 -10.99 -14.38
N ARG A 206 -29.49 -12.27 -14.32
CA ARG A 206 -28.96 -12.88 -13.10
C ARG A 206 -27.68 -13.66 -13.40
N PRO A 207 -26.65 -13.52 -12.53
CA PRO A 207 -25.46 -14.35 -12.57
C PRO A 207 -25.81 -15.84 -12.43
N ARG A 208 -25.13 -16.69 -13.20
CA ARG A 208 -25.30 -18.14 -13.11
C ARG A 208 -24.32 -18.73 -12.12
N PRO A 209 -24.77 -19.51 -11.11
CA PRO A 209 -23.87 -20.16 -10.17
C PRO A 209 -23.06 -21.26 -10.84
N VAL A 210 -21.82 -21.42 -10.45
CA VAL A 210 -20.95 -22.54 -10.81
C VAL A 210 -20.73 -23.38 -9.56
N GLU A 211 -21.08 -24.65 -9.62
CA GLU A 211 -20.77 -25.59 -8.56
C GLU A 211 -19.28 -25.90 -8.56
N LEU A 212 -18.64 -25.78 -7.40
CA LEU A 212 -17.22 -26.00 -7.21
C LEU A 212 -16.98 -27.21 -6.31
N VAL A 213 -15.95 -27.99 -6.64
CA VAL A 213 -15.41 -29.01 -5.76
C VAL A 213 -13.98 -28.69 -5.41
N GLU A 214 -13.66 -28.76 -4.14
CA GLU A 214 -12.28 -28.63 -3.67
C GLU A 214 -11.51 -29.92 -3.97
N LYS A 215 -10.47 -29.83 -4.80
CA LYS A 215 -9.63 -30.98 -5.18
C LYS A 215 -8.50 -31.22 -4.19
N THR A 216 -7.90 -30.15 -3.71
CA THR A 216 -6.92 -30.12 -2.63
C THR A 216 -7.10 -28.81 -1.87
N PRO A 217 -6.60 -28.67 -0.63
CA PRO A 217 -6.74 -27.46 0.16
C PRO A 217 -6.41 -26.19 -0.65
N GLY A 218 -7.38 -25.28 -0.78
CA GLY A 218 -7.26 -24.04 -1.54
C GLY A 218 -7.34 -24.18 -3.07
N ARG A 219 -7.49 -25.39 -3.64
CA ARG A 219 -7.62 -25.61 -5.08
C ARG A 219 -9.00 -26.14 -5.44
N TYR A 220 -9.73 -25.38 -6.24
CA TYR A 220 -11.09 -25.65 -6.64
C TYR A 220 -11.19 -25.91 -8.16
N ALA A 221 -12.14 -26.72 -8.54
CA ALA A 221 -12.51 -26.95 -9.93
C ALA A 221 -14.03 -26.95 -10.06
N PRO A 222 -14.59 -26.51 -11.19
CA PRO A 222 -16.03 -26.66 -11.46
C PRO A 222 -16.38 -28.13 -11.54
N VAL A 223 -17.55 -28.49 -11.01
CA VAL A 223 -18.07 -29.87 -11.07
C VAL A 223 -18.36 -30.28 -12.52
N SER A 224 -18.78 -29.32 -13.35
CA SER A 224 -19.04 -29.52 -14.77
C SER A 224 -18.54 -28.33 -15.58
N TYR A 225 -17.86 -28.61 -16.70
CA TYR A 225 -17.43 -27.62 -17.68
C TYR A 225 -18.50 -27.29 -18.75
N THR A 226 -19.63 -28.00 -18.75
CA THR A 226 -20.65 -27.86 -19.82
C THR A 226 -21.31 -26.48 -19.83
N HIS A 227 -21.27 -25.75 -18.72
CA HIS A 227 -21.82 -24.39 -18.63
C HIS A 227 -20.82 -23.29 -18.97
N LEU A 228 -19.53 -23.63 -19.15
CA LEU A 228 -18.45 -22.67 -19.43
C LEU A 228 -18.01 -22.67 -20.90
N ARG A 229 -18.57 -23.52 -21.75
CA ARG A 229 -18.35 -23.42 -23.19
C ARG A 229 -19.16 -22.25 -23.72
N ALA A 230 -18.49 -21.21 -24.16
CA ALA A 230 -19.07 -20.17 -24.98
C ALA A 230 -19.56 -20.78 -26.28
N HIS A 231 -20.79 -20.48 -26.65
CA HIS A 231 -21.32 -20.72 -27.99
C HIS A 231 -20.74 -19.71 -28.96
#